data_64edee9e32569de2a2c700b63380cb2b
#
_entry.id   64edee9e32569de2a2c700b63380cb2b
#
_cell.length_a   1.000
_cell.length_b   1.000
_cell.length_c   1.000
_cell.angle_alpha   90.00
_cell.angle_beta   90.00
_cell.angle_gamma   90.00
#
_symmetry.space_group_name_H-M   'P 1'
#
loop_
_entity.id
_entity.type
_entity.pdbx_description
1 polymer ?
#
loop_
_entity_poly.entity_id
_entity_poly.type
_entity_poly.pdbx_seq_one_letter_code
_entity_poly.pdbx_strand_id
1 'polypeptide(L)'
;MQSPFRRYLPHLIVGLSISLVMVGAYMAVGFVQTGAPKSTWATNPLTITFAATAGQGSAIDSFTCDPSTTNVILVAHESTVNIALTVAPSSFASCSLTPDTVTLTATCLVPAAQCVGTYQGIVQIRNPANYYGNIPANLKVTIVVT
;
A
#
# COMPACT_ATOMS: atom_id res chain seq x y z
N MET A 1 64.78 -24.10 7.64
CA MET A 1 63.67 -23.53 8.43
C MET A 1 62.40 -23.45 7.56
N GLN A 2 61.47 -24.38 7.71
CA GLN A 2 60.19 -24.29 7.00
C GLN A 2 59.29 -23.35 7.80
N SER A 3 58.84 -22.28 7.14
CA SER A 3 57.95 -21.27 7.70
C SER A 3 56.68 -21.92 8.22
N PRO A 4 56.24 -21.63 9.47
CA PRO A 4 54.99 -22.16 10.03
C PRO A 4 53.76 -21.79 9.25
N PHE A 5 53.85 -20.80 8.38
CA PHE A 5 52.77 -20.32 7.49
C PHE A 5 52.24 -21.38 6.49
N ARG A 6 53.16 -22.30 6.03
CA ARG A 6 52.77 -23.32 5.03
C ARG A 6 51.84 -24.39 5.58
N ARG A 7 51.82 -24.58 6.90
CA ARG A 7 51.03 -25.62 7.56
C ARG A 7 49.57 -25.23 7.79
N TYR A 8 49.28 -23.91 7.85
CA TYR A 8 47.94 -23.40 8.09
C TYR A 8 47.24 -22.90 6.81
N LEU A 9 47.97 -22.81 5.70
CA LEU A 9 47.44 -22.33 4.43
C LEU A 9 46.19 -23.10 3.95
N PRO A 10 46.12 -24.45 3.98
CA PRO A 10 44.94 -25.16 3.56
C PRO A 10 43.70 -24.90 4.44
N HIS A 11 43.91 -24.71 5.75
CA HIS A 11 42.82 -24.43 6.69
C HIS A 11 42.28 -23.02 6.53
N LEU A 12 43.13 -22.08 6.18
CA LEU A 12 42.77 -20.69 5.92
C LEU A 12 41.95 -20.57 4.61
N ILE A 13 42.33 -21.32 3.58
CA ILE A 13 41.61 -21.36 2.30
C ILE A 13 40.22 -21.98 2.49
N VAL A 14 40.11 -23.09 3.24
CA VAL A 14 38.85 -23.75 3.52
C VAL A 14 37.92 -22.84 4.36
N GLY A 15 38.48 -22.20 5.39
CA GLY A 15 37.71 -21.24 6.22
C GLY A 15 37.19 -20.05 5.42
N LEU A 16 38.01 -19.50 4.52
CA LEU A 16 37.62 -18.37 3.66
C LEU A 16 36.52 -18.75 2.65
N SER A 17 36.64 -19.94 2.04
CA SER A 17 35.63 -20.43 1.10
C SER A 17 34.28 -20.72 1.77
N ILE A 18 34.25 -21.29 2.98
CA ILE A 18 33.03 -21.53 3.74
C ILE A 18 32.38 -20.20 4.12
N SER A 19 33.17 -19.22 4.55
CA SER A 19 32.65 -17.88 4.89
C SER A 19 32.05 -17.19 3.67
N LEU A 20 32.67 -17.31 2.50
CA LEU A 20 32.17 -16.70 1.25
C LEU A 20 30.87 -17.35 0.78
N VAL A 21 30.74 -18.68 0.92
CA VAL A 21 29.50 -19.41 0.60
C VAL A 21 28.37 -19.03 1.55
N MET A 22 28.67 -18.89 2.84
CA MET A 22 27.68 -18.48 3.84
C MET A 22 27.19 -17.04 3.60
N VAL A 23 28.09 -16.10 3.29
CA VAL A 23 27.71 -14.72 2.97
C VAL A 23 26.92 -14.67 1.65
N GLY A 24 27.32 -15.46 0.64
CA GLY A 24 26.59 -15.59 -0.62
C GLY A 24 25.20 -16.18 -0.44
N ALA A 25 25.02 -17.17 0.42
CA ALA A 25 23.73 -17.76 0.74
C ALA A 25 22.83 -16.78 1.52
N TYR A 26 23.41 -16.01 2.45
CA TYR A 26 22.67 -14.96 3.18
C TYR A 26 22.21 -13.82 2.26
N MET A 27 23.05 -13.41 1.31
CA MET A 27 22.70 -12.41 0.33
C MET A 27 21.63 -12.94 -0.65
N ALA A 28 21.71 -14.21 -1.07
CA ALA A 28 20.71 -14.81 -1.95
C ALA A 28 19.35 -14.99 -1.26
N VAL A 29 19.31 -15.33 0.03
CA VAL A 29 18.07 -15.40 0.82
C VAL A 29 17.52 -13.99 1.08
N GLY A 30 18.35 -12.98 1.22
CA GLY A 30 17.93 -11.58 1.38
C GLY A 30 17.35 -10.96 0.10
N PHE A 31 17.71 -11.49 -1.08
CA PHE A 31 17.20 -11.02 -2.37
C PHE A 31 15.99 -11.80 -2.90
N VAL A 32 15.60 -12.89 -2.26
CA VAL A 32 14.30 -13.54 -2.49
C VAL A 32 13.23 -12.91 -1.59
N GLN A 33 13.25 -11.61 -1.44
CA GLN A 33 12.02 -10.88 -1.22
C GLN A 33 11.34 -10.77 -2.59
N THR A 34 10.67 -11.85 -2.96
CA THR A 34 9.61 -11.84 -3.97
C THR A 34 8.82 -10.56 -3.77
N GLY A 35 8.71 -9.79 -4.84
CA GLY A 35 8.18 -8.44 -4.81
C GLY A 35 6.98 -8.31 -3.89
N ALA A 36 7.00 -7.25 -3.08
CA ALA A 36 5.91 -6.90 -2.20
C ALA A 36 4.58 -7.06 -2.93
N PRO A 37 3.55 -7.64 -2.28
CA PRO A 37 2.24 -7.74 -2.88
C PRO A 37 1.84 -6.39 -3.42
N LYS A 38 1.77 -6.29 -4.74
CA LYS A 38 1.47 -5.04 -5.41
C LYS A 38 -0.02 -4.85 -5.38
N SER A 39 -0.49 -4.09 -4.41
CA SER A 39 -1.80 -3.47 -4.55
C SER A 39 -1.61 -2.16 -5.31
N THR A 40 -2.46 -1.95 -6.28
CA THR A 40 -2.43 -0.76 -7.11
C THR A 40 -3.84 -0.20 -7.26
N TRP A 41 -3.92 1.11 -7.26
CA TRP A 41 -5.09 1.87 -7.67
C TRP A 41 -4.93 2.25 -9.14
N ALA A 42 -6.01 2.22 -9.90
CA ALA A 42 -5.97 2.59 -11.31
C ALA A 42 -5.71 4.09 -11.46
N THR A 43 -6.24 4.91 -10.55
CA THR A 43 -6.07 6.36 -10.52
C THR A 43 -5.58 6.80 -9.15
N ASN A 44 -4.40 7.42 -9.07
CA ASN A 44 -3.88 7.97 -7.81
C ASN A 44 -3.03 9.21 -8.10
N PRO A 45 -3.47 10.43 -7.72
CA PRO A 45 -4.66 10.75 -6.91
C PRO A 45 -5.98 10.65 -7.68
N LEU A 46 -7.06 10.26 -6.99
CA LEU A 46 -8.43 10.31 -7.49
C LEU A 46 -9.06 11.66 -7.18
N THR A 47 -9.84 12.21 -8.10
CA THR A 47 -10.55 13.49 -7.90
C THR A 47 -12.07 13.27 -7.89
N ILE A 48 -12.73 13.80 -6.86
CA ILE A 48 -14.20 13.87 -6.75
C ILE A 48 -14.60 15.33 -6.88
N THR A 49 -15.46 15.66 -7.83
CA THR A 49 -15.95 17.04 -8.04
C THR A 49 -17.47 17.05 -7.99
N PHE A 50 -18.05 17.97 -7.22
CA PHE A 50 -19.50 18.16 -7.18
C PHE A 50 -19.88 19.57 -6.72
N ALA A 51 -21.12 19.99 -7.07
CA ALA A 51 -21.66 21.25 -6.59
C ALA A 51 -22.09 21.13 -5.13
N ALA A 52 -21.80 22.14 -4.31
CA ALA A 52 -22.19 22.15 -2.89
C ALA A 52 -23.71 21.98 -2.68
N THR A 53 -24.51 22.49 -3.61
CA THR A 53 -25.98 22.33 -3.59
C THR A 53 -26.45 20.89 -3.82
N ALA A 54 -25.62 20.04 -4.43
CA ALA A 54 -25.90 18.61 -4.58
C ALA A 54 -25.67 17.84 -3.27
N GLY A 55 -24.89 18.41 -2.34
CA GLY A 55 -24.61 17.84 -1.03
C GLY A 55 -23.63 16.67 -1.03
N GLN A 56 -23.43 16.01 -2.17
CA GLN A 56 -22.50 14.89 -2.30
C GLN A 56 -22.04 14.69 -3.75
N GLY A 57 -20.90 14.01 -3.89
CA GLY A 57 -20.38 13.54 -5.16
C GLY A 57 -19.63 12.23 -5.00
N SER A 58 -19.48 11.48 -6.08
CA SER A 58 -18.77 10.20 -6.05
C SER A 58 -17.85 10.03 -7.25
N ALA A 59 -16.84 9.21 -7.07
CA ALA A 59 -15.97 8.73 -8.12
C ALA A 59 -15.72 7.22 -7.94
N ILE A 60 -15.43 6.57 -9.06
CA ILE A 60 -15.15 5.13 -9.09
C ILE A 60 -13.67 4.96 -9.42
N ASP A 61 -13.02 4.06 -8.72
CA ASP A 61 -11.67 3.60 -9.05
C ASP A 61 -11.61 2.07 -9.03
N SER A 62 -10.54 1.54 -9.55
CA SER A 62 -10.26 0.10 -9.54
C SER A 62 -9.08 -0.20 -8.63
N PHE A 63 -9.23 -1.25 -7.84
CA PHE A 63 -8.23 -1.73 -6.91
C PHE A 63 -7.84 -3.16 -7.23
N THR A 64 -6.54 -3.43 -7.29
CA THR A 64 -5.97 -4.77 -7.42
C THR A 64 -5.01 -5.03 -6.29
N CYS A 65 -4.97 -6.26 -5.80
CA CYS A 65 -4.00 -6.66 -4.80
C CYS A 65 -3.57 -8.14 -4.97
N ASP A 66 -2.50 -8.51 -4.27
CA ASP A 66 -1.96 -9.86 -4.36
C ASP A 66 -2.98 -10.89 -3.85
N PRO A 67 -3.29 -11.95 -4.63
CA PRO A 67 -4.25 -12.99 -4.24
C PRO A 67 -3.92 -13.72 -2.93
N SER A 68 -2.66 -13.67 -2.48
CA SER A 68 -2.26 -14.22 -1.18
C SER A 68 -2.75 -13.39 0.01
N THR A 69 -3.23 -12.17 -0.26
CA THR A 69 -3.71 -11.25 0.78
C THR A 69 -5.19 -11.49 1.05
N THR A 70 -5.53 -11.74 2.30
CA THR A 70 -6.91 -11.98 2.76
C THR A 70 -7.33 -10.92 3.77
N ASN A 71 -8.64 -10.72 3.93
CA ASN A 71 -9.21 -9.78 4.90
C ASN A 71 -8.70 -8.34 4.75
N VAL A 72 -8.77 -7.81 3.54
CA VAL A 72 -8.41 -6.42 3.26
C VAL A 72 -9.54 -5.51 3.67
N ILE A 73 -9.20 -4.44 4.40
CA ILE A 73 -10.13 -3.41 4.84
C ILE A 73 -9.68 -2.08 4.26
N LEU A 74 -10.61 -1.37 3.63
CA LEU A 74 -10.42 -0.02 3.14
C LEU A 74 -10.98 0.97 4.17
N VAL A 75 -10.15 1.90 4.61
CA VAL A 75 -10.54 2.93 5.59
C VAL A 75 -10.32 4.29 4.97
N ALA A 76 -11.40 5.03 4.77
CA ALA A 76 -11.35 6.39 4.30
C ALA A 76 -11.15 7.37 5.46
N HIS A 77 -10.32 8.38 5.24
CA HIS A 77 -10.09 9.50 6.15
C HIS A 77 -10.08 10.79 5.37
N GLU A 78 -10.69 11.80 5.91
CA GLU A 78 -10.71 13.16 5.41
C GLU A 78 -9.87 14.11 6.27
N SER A 79 -9.40 15.20 5.67
CA SER A 79 -8.58 16.20 6.35
C SER A 79 -9.39 17.26 7.13
N THR A 80 -10.73 17.19 7.11
CA THR A 80 -11.61 18.20 7.68
C THR A 80 -12.90 17.57 8.22
N VAL A 81 -13.54 18.30 9.13
CA VAL A 81 -14.86 17.92 9.69
C VAL A 81 -16.03 18.35 8.78
N ASN A 82 -15.77 19.10 7.72
CA ASN A 82 -16.84 19.62 6.84
C ASN A 82 -17.28 18.62 5.76
N ILE A 83 -16.45 17.64 5.49
CA ILE A 83 -16.67 16.60 4.47
C ILE A 83 -16.50 15.24 5.13
N ALA A 84 -17.43 14.32 4.85
CA ALA A 84 -17.22 12.90 5.10
C ALA A 84 -16.81 12.20 3.81
N LEU A 85 -15.80 11.34 3.88
CA LEU A 85 -15.37 10.46 2.78
C LEU A 85 -15.68 9.02 3.15
N THR A 86 -16.40 8.33 2.28
CA THR A 86 -16.72 6.90 2.45
C THR A 86 -16.24 6.10 1.26
N VAL A 87 -16.04 4.81 1.45
CA VAL A 87 -15.58 3.85 0.44
C VAL A 87 -16.46 2.61 0.46
N ALA A 88 -16.85 2.14 -0.71
CA ALA A 88 -17.68 0.94 -0.86
C ALA A 88 -17.22 0.10 -2.08
N PRO A 89 -17.00 -1.23 -1.91
CA PRO A 89 -17.02 -1.96 -0.65
C PRO A 89 -15.88 -1.52 0.28
N SER A 90 -16.08 -1.62 1.59
CA SER A 90 -15.07 -1.26 2.58
C SER A 90 -14.19 -2.45 3.00
N SER A 91 -14.46 -3.65 2.47
CA SER A 91 -13.67 -4.85 2.77
C SER A 91 -13.76 -5.88 1.66
N PHE A 92 -12.70 -6.67 1.55
CA PHE A 92 -12.60 -7.82 0.65
C PHE A 92 -12.12 -9.04 1.44
N ALA A 93 -12.81 -10.17 1.30
CA ALA A 93 -12.40 -11.42 1.96
C ALA A 93 -11.06 -11.94 1.42
N SER A 94 -10.82 -11.74 0.13
CA SER A 94 -9.58 -12.09 -0.57
C SER A 94 -9.29 -11.05 -1.64
N CYS A 95 -8.02 -10.85 -1.91
CA CYS A 95 -7.56 -10.03 -3.02
C CYS A 95 -7.64 -10.75 -4.35
N SER A 96 -7.69 -9.99 -5.43
CA SER A 96 -7.70 -10.48 -6.80
C SER A 96 -6.74 -9.66 -7.68
N LEU A 97 -6.15 -10.32 -8.66
CA LEU A 97 -5.46 -9.64 -9.75
C LEU A 97 -6.45 -9.06 -10.78
N THR A 98 -7.70 -9.52 -10.77
CA THR A 98 -8.78 -8.87 -11.50
C THR A 98 -9.17 -7.62 -10.73
N PRO A 99 -9.23 -6.45 -11.37
CA PRO A 99 -9.57 -5.21 -10.68
C PRO A 99 -10.96 -5.28 -10.05
N ASP A 100 -11.02 -5.01 -8.76
CA ASP A 100 -12.27 -4.81 -8.04
C ASP A 100 -12.68 -3.35 -8.13
N THR A 101 -13.96 -3.08 -8.37
CA THR A 101 -14.50 -1.72 -8.46
C THR A 101 -14.79 -1.20 -7.07
N VAL A 102 -14.30 0.00 -6.80
CA VAL A 102 -14.49 0.72 -5.54
C VAL A 102 -15.13 2.07 -5.81
N THR A 103 -16.20 2.40 -5.10
CA THR A 103 -16.86 3.70 -5.18
C THR A 103 -16.49 4.53 -3.96
N LEU A 104 -15.99 5.72 -4.18
CA LEU A 104 -15.74 6.71 -3.14
C LEU A 104 -16.84 7.78 -3.20
N THR A 105 -17.40 8.13 -2.04
CA THR A 105 -18.42 9.16 -1.93
C THR A 105 -17.97 10.21 -0.92
N ALA A 106 -17.97 11.47 -1.35
CA ALA A 106 -17.73 12.63 -0.50
C ALA A 106 -19.06 13.33 -0.25
N THR A 107 -19.36 13.61 1.01
CA THR A 107 -20.64 14.22 1.44
C THR A 107 -20.36 15.47 2.27
N CYS A 108 -21.06 16.56 1.98
CA CYS A 108 -21.04 17.77 2.80
C CYS A 108 -21.72 17.54 4.17
N LEU A 109 -21.02 17.83 5.24
CA LEU A 109 -21.54 17.77 6.61
C LEU A 109 -22.01 19.14 7.14
N VAL A 110 -21.80 20.18 6.35
CA VAL A 110 -22.14 21.57 6.66
C VAL A 110 -23.05 22.16 5.57
N PRO A 111 -23.73 23.29 5.80
CA PRO A 111 -24.52 23.97 4.77
C PRO A 111 -23.72 24.26 3.49
N ALA A 112 -24.37 24.21 2.34
CA ALA A 112 -23.73 24.31 1.02
C ALA A 112 -22.75 25.49 0.91
N ALA A 113 -23.11 26.67 1.40
CA ALA A 113 -22.24 27.86 1.37
C ALA A 113 -20.92 27.69 2.15
N GLN A 114 -20.89 26.80 3.13
CA GLN A 114 -19.71 26.51 3.95
C GLN A 114 -18.94 25.29 3.46
N CYS A 115 -19.53 24.55 2.52
CA CYS A 115 -18.95 23.33 1.96
C CYS A 115 -18.06 23.59 0.75
N VAL A 116 -18.18 24.75 0.11
CA VAL A 116 -17.37 25.11 -1.05
C VAL A 116 -15.89 25.13 -0.68
N GLY A 117 -15.06 24.45 -1.48
CA GLY A 117 -13.62 24.41 -1.25
C GLY A 117 -12.96 23.17 -1.84
N THR A 118 -11.65 23.07 -1.59
CA THR A 118 -10.85 21.90 -1.97
C THR A 118 -10.36 21.20 -0.70
N TYR A 119 -10.64 19.92 -0.63
CA TYR A 119 -10.32 19.08 0.53
C TYR A 119 -9.46 17.90 0.11
N GLN A 120 -8.73 17.35 1.07
CA GLN A 120 -7.90 16.16 0.86
C GLN A 120 -8.46 15.01 1.67
N GLY A 121 -8.41 13.83 1.07
CA GLY A 121 -8.73 12.57 1.72
C GLY A 121 -7.70 11.53 1.39
N ILE A 122 -7.77 10.42 2.10
CA ILE A 122 -6.91 9.27 1.90
C ILE A 122 -7.70 8.00 2.16
N VAL A 123 -7.54 6.99 1.31
CA VAL A 123 -8.02 5.64 1.61
C VAL A 123 -6.82 4.77 1.96
N GLN A 124 -6.82 4.31 3.19
CA GLN A 124 -5.81 3.40 3.71
C GLN A 124 -6.25 1.97 3.49
N ILE A 125 -5.30 1.12 3.12
CA ILE A 125 -5.51 -0.32 3.03
C ILE A 125 -4.96 -0.94 4.29
N ARG A 126 -5.78 -1.71 5.00
CA ARG A 126 -5.41 -2.43 6.20
C ARG A 126 -5.61 -3.92 5.99
N ASN A 127 -4.64 -4.70 6.39
CA ASN A 127 -4.73 -6.14 6.46
C ASN A 127 -4.46 -6.58 7.90
N PRO A 128 -5.47 -7.06 8.63
CA PRO A 128 -5.29 -7.49 10.02
C PRO A 128 -4.35 -8.70 10.18
N ALA A 129 -4.19 -9.52 9.14
CA ALA A 129 -3.34 -10.72 9.20
C ALA A 129 -1.85 -10.43 8.98
N ASN A 130 -1.48 -9.32 8.32
CA ASN A 130 -0.11 -8.97 7.95
C ASN A 130 0.24 -7.55 8.37
N TYR A 131 0.29 -7.32 9.67
CA TYR A 131 0.61 -6.00 10.23
C TYR A 131 2.00 -5.47 9.83
N TYR A 132 2.87 -6.33 9.30
CA TYR A 132 4.23 -6.01 8.85
C TYR A 132 4.49 -6.22 7.36
N GLY A 133 3.49 -6.65 6.61
CA GLY A 133 3.59 -6.76 5.16
C GLY A 133 3.46 -5.39 4.52
N ASN A 134 4.27 -5.13 3.51
CA ASN A 134 4.29 -3.91 2.71
C ASN A 134 2.89 -3.36 2.47
N ILE A 135 2.57 -2.28 3.18
CA ILE A 135 1.31 -1.56 3.05
C ILE A 135 1.26 -1.03 1.62
N PRO A 136 0.26 -1.40 0.84
CA PRO A 136 0.10 -0.84 -0.50
C PRO A 136 -0.02 0.68 -0.42
N ALA A 137 0.35 1.35 -1.50
CA ALA A 137 0.24 2.79 -1.56
C ALA A 137 -1.20 3.23 -1.26
N ASN A 138 -1.36 4.11 -0.29
CA ASN A 138 -2.65 4.70 0.02
C ASN A 138 -3.18 5.46 -1.20
N LEU A 139 -4.48 5.38 -1.45
CA LEU A 139 -5.13 6.23 -2.44
C LEU A 139 -5.25 7.65 -1.89
N LYS A 140 -4.68 8.61 -2.58
CA LYS A 140 -4.90 10.03 -2.30
C LYS A 140 -6.18 10.48 -3.02
N VAL A 141 -7.03 11.23 -2.31
CA VAL A 141 -8.29 11.73 -2.85
C VAL A 141 -8.31 13.24 -2.75
N THR A 142 -8.57 13.91 -3.86
CA THR A 142 -8.83 15.36 -3.91
C THR A 142 -10.33 15.56 -4.09
N ILE A 143 -10.97 16.34 -3.23
CA ILE A 143 -12.38 16.62 -3.26
C ILE A 143 -12.56 18.10 -3.57
N VAL A 144 -13.21 18.41 -4.69
CA VAL A 144 -13.47 19.78 -5.16
C VAL A 144 -14.97 20.03 -5.10
N VAL A 145 -15.37 20.92 -4.20
CA VAL A 145 -16.78 21.35 -4.02
C VAL A 145 -16.94 22.77 -4.55
N THR A 146 -17.80 22.95 -5.55
CA THR A 146 -18.03 24.23 -6.24
C THR A 146 -19.41 24.82 -5.93
#